data_ad22b7f2c828f3b1bf891f6cc4c27fe1
#
_entry.id   ad22b7f2c828f3b1bf891f6cc4c27fe1
#
_cell.length_a   1.000
_cell.length_b   1.000
_cell.length_c   1.000
_cell.angle_alpha   90.00
_cell.angle_beta   90.00
_cell.angle_gamma   90.00
#
_symmetry.space_group_name_H-M   'P 1'
#
loop_
_entity.id
_entity.type
_entity.pdbx_description
1 polymer ?
#
loop_
_entity_poly.entity_id
_entity_poly.type
_entity_poly.pdbx_seq_one_letter_code
_entity_poly.pdbx_strand_id
1 'polypeptide(L)'
;GTAFLLWGILDAVIDGYFEIVQPLDEELEKLEDIMFAPARTDSLIQRRSYELRKALVQLRRVAVPIREVINPLIKHNGNILHNDMTPYYQDLYDHTMRVADWTDSLRDLVTTLLETNLTIQGNRLNQIMKQVTSWAAIIAVPTAITGFYGQNIPYPGFNEVWGFWVSTGAIFGISGLLFWVFKRRDWL
;
A
#
# COMPACT_ATOMS: atom_id res chain seq x y z
N GLY A 1 31.93 20.23 33.82
CA GLY A 1 31.13 19.97 35.03
C GLY A 1 30.10 18.86 34.77
N THR A 2 29.35 18.48 35.80
CA THR A 2 28.33 17.41 35.73
C THR A 2 27.28 17.64 34.62
N ALA A 3 26.88 18.90 34.40
CA ALA A 3 25.95 19.28 33.34
C ALA A 3 26.47 18.92 31.94
N PHE A 4 27.75 19.12 31.68
CA PHE A 4 28.38 18.76 30.41
C PHE A 4 28.45 17.24 30.20
N LEU A 5 28.73 16.48 31.27
CA LEU A 5 28.69 15.01 31.18
C LEU A 5 27.30 14.48 30.90
N LEU A 6 26.26 15.03 31.56
CA LEU A 6 24.89 14.67 31.32
C LEU A 6 24.46 15.01 29.88
N TRP A 7 24.82 16.20 29.39
CA TRP A 7 24.61 16.60 28.00
C TRP A 7 25.25 15.58 27.04
N GLY A 8 26.52 15.24 27.21
CA GLY A 8 27.19 14.30 26.30
C GLY A 8 26.59 12.88 26.30
N ILE A 9 26.02 12.42 27.45
CA ILE A 9 25.29 11.13 27.49
C ILE A 9 23.99 11.24 26.72
N LEU A 10 23.20 12.31 26.90
CA LEU A 10 21.92 12.50 26.19
C LEU A 10 22.15 12.70 24.70
N ASP A 11 23.18 13.43 24.31
CA ASP A 11 23.60 13.66 22.92
C ASP A 11 23.91 12.33 22.24
N ALA A 12 24.75 11.50 22.83
CA ALA A 12 25.08 10.18 22.29
C ALA A 12 23.84 9.25 22.16
N VAL A 13 22.89 9.35 23.09
CA VAL A 13 21.64 8.58 23.02
C VAL A 13 20.75 9.06 21.87
N ILE A 14 20.66 10.38 21.68
CA ILE A 14 19.83 10.97 20.61
C ILE A 14 20.44 10.71 19.24
N ASP A 15 21.76 10.82 19.11
CA ASP A 15 22.48 10.44 17.89
C ASP A 15 22.23 8.97 17.53
N GLY A 16 22.22 8.07 18.53
CA GLY A 16 21.87 6.68 18.33
C GLY A 16 20.43 6.47 17.77
N TYR A 17 19.51 7.40 18.05
CA TYR A 17 18.16 7.31 17.44
C TYR A 17 18.18 7.69 15.95
N PHE A 18 19.01 8.63 15.53
CA PHE A 18 19.20 8.93 14.09
C PHE A 18 19.80 7.74 13.35
N GLU A 19 20.77 7.04 13.97
CA GLU A 19 21.34 5.82 13.39
C GLU A 19 20.32 4.68 13.25
N ILE A 20 19.27 4.66 14.08
CA ILE A 20 18.20 3.66 13.99
C ILE A 20 17.13 4.07 12.98
N VAL A 21 16.74 5.35 12.91
CA VAL A 21 15.65 5.79 12.04
C VAL A 21 16.03 5.76 10.56
N GLN A 22 17.29 6.04 10.24
CA GLN A 22 17.77 6.08 8.87
C GLN A 22 17.63 4.73 8.13
N PRO A 23 18.05 3.57 8.67
CA PRO A 23 17.79 2.27 8.03
C PRO A 23 16.32 1.92 7.91
N LEU A 24 15.44 2.43 8.79
CA LEU A 24 14.00 2.24 8.69
C LEU A 24 13.40 3.03 7.52
N ASP A 25 13.92 4.22 7.26
CA ASP A 25 13.57 5.03 6.08
C ASP A 25 13.99 4.34 4.78
N GLU A 26 15.24 3.88 4.71
CA GLU A 26 15.75 3.10 3.58
C GLU A 26 14.95 1.81 3.31
N GLU A 27 14.47 1.15 4.38
CA GLU A 27 13.62 -0.05 4.22
C GLU A 27 12.23 0.31 3.68
N LEU A 28 11.68 1.47 4.04
CA LEU A 28 10.44 1.98 3.47
C LEU A 28 10.59 2.25 1.98
N GLU A 29 11.65 2.92 1.54
CA GLU A 29 11.93 3.16 0.11
C GLU A 29 12.01 1.84 -0.67
N LYS A 30 12.71 0.84 -0.14
CA LYS A 30 12.77 -0.51 -0.76
C LYS A 30 11.40 -1.17 -0.86
N LEU A 31 10.52 -0.97 0.13
CA LEU A 31 9.17 -1.50 0.08
C LEU A 31 8.30 -0.79 -0.96
N GLU A 32 8.47 0.52 -1.15
CA GLU A 32 7.82 1.28 -2.22
C GLU A 32 8.26 0.76 -3.59
N ASP A 33 9.56 0.55 -3.81
CA ASP A 33 10.09 0.00 -5.06
C ASP A 33 9.51 -1.40 -5.35
N ILE A 34 9.45 -2.28 -4.34
CA ILE A 34 8.86 -3.61 -4.48
C ILE A 34 7.36 -3.53 -4.81
N MET A 35 6.63 -2.57 -4.23
CA MET A 35 5.20 -2.41 -4.45
C MET A 35 4.86 -2.09 -5.91
N PHE A 36 5.71 -1.32 -6.58
CA PHE A 36 5.53 -0.94 -7.99
C PHE A 36 6.24 -1.88 -8.98
N ALA A 37 6.99 -2.87 -8.49
CA ALA A 37 7.67 -3.83 -9.35
C ALA A 37 6.68 -4.78 -10.06
N PRO A 38 6.99 -5.20 -11.31
CA PRO A 38 6.14 -6.14 -12.06
C PRO A 38 5.93 -7.49 -11.35
N ALA A 39 6.97 -7.98 -10.66
CA ALA A 39 6.98 -9.27 -9.92
C ALA A 39 6.76 -9.10 -8.43
N ARG A 40 5.86 -8.20 -8.03
CA ARG A 40 5.60 -7.92 -6.63
C ARG A 40 4.97 -9.10 -5.90
N THR A 41 5.33 -9.27 -4.63
CA THR A 41 4.75 -10.27 -3.73
C THR A 41 4.00 -9.56 -2.60
N ASP A 42 2.66 -9.58 -2.67
CA ASP A 42 1.79 -8.84 -1.74
C ASP A 42 2.00 -9.29 -0.27
N SER A 43 2.21 -10.59 -0.02
CA SER A 43 2.48 -11.10 1.33
C SER A 43 3.80 -10.60 1.92
N LEU A 44 4.82 -10.42 1.08
CA LEU A 44 6.10 -9.85 1.49
C LEU A 44 5.95 -8.38 1.91
N ILE A 45 5.22 -7.60 1.10
CA ILE A 45 4.94 -6.19 1.38
C ILE A 45 4.20 -6.07 2.71
N GLN A 46 3.13 -6.83 2.93
CA GLN A 46 2.36 -6.80 4.17
C GLN A 46 3.21 -7.13 5.39
N ARG A 47 4.00 -8.21 5.32
CA ARG A 47 4.84 -8.66 6.42
C ARG A 47 5.90 -7.63 6.78
N ARG A 48 6.65 -7.14 5.79
CA ARG A 48 7.73 -6.15 6.02
C ARG A 48 7.18 -4.82 6.50
N SER A 49 6.07 -4.34 5.94
CA SER A 49 5.40 -3.13 6.42
C SER A 49 4.96 -3.26 7.87
N TYR A 50 4.46 -4.43 8.29
CA TYR A 50 4.13 -4.67 9.70
C TYR A 50 5.37 -4.65 10.61
N GLU A 51 6.47 -5.29 10.18
CA GLU A 51 7.74 -5.31 10.91
C GLU A 51 8.31 -3.88 11.04
N LEU A 52 8.30 -3.11 9.96
CA LEU A 52 8.72 -1.71 9.93
C LEU A 52 7.86 -0.83 10.86
N ARG A 53 6.54 -0.94 10.77
CA ARG A 53 5.63 -0.22 11.66
C ARG A 53 5.88 -0.54 13.13
N LYS A 54 6.14 -1.81 13.46
CA LYS A 54 6.47 -2.24 14.81
C LYS A 54 7.77 -1.61 15.30
N ALA A 55 8.81 -1.56 14.47
CA ALA A 55 10.09 -0.93 14.80
C ALA A 55 9.93 0.58 15.05
N LEU A 56 9.17 1.28 14.18
CA LEU A 56 8.87 2.71 14.34
C LEU A 56 8.10 3.00 15.63
N VAL A 57 7.12 2.17 15.99
CA VAL A 57 6.39 2.30 17.26
C VAL A 57 7.32 2.09 18.47
N GLN A 58 8.26 1.14 18.38
CA GLN A 58 9.24 0.90 19.44
C GLN A 58 10.19 2.09 19.59
N LEU A 59 10.73 2.60 18.47
CA LEU A 59 11.60 3.78 18.48
C LEU A 59 10.87 5.00 19.09
N ARG A 60 9.65 5.27 18.65
CA ARG A 60 8.84 6.37 19.19
C ARG A 60 8.63 6.26 20.69
N ARG A 61 8.39 5.05 21.19
CA ARG A 61 8.16 4.79 22.62
C ARG A 61 9.36 5.16 23.50
N VAL A 62 10.57 5.11 22.96
CA VAL A 62 11.80 5.47 23.69
C VAL A 62 12.25 6.90 23.38
N ALA A 63 12.05 7.40 22.17
CA ALA A 63 12.46 8.75 21.77
C ALA A 63 11.59 9.86 22.42
N VAL A 64 10.26 9.69 22.42
CA VAL A 64 9.35 10.72 22.94
C VAL A 64 9.56 11.05 24.43
N PRO A 65 9.75 10.09 25.36
CA PRO A 65 9.97 10.39 26.78
C PRO A 65 11.25 11.18 27.07
N ILE A 66 12.28 11.11 26.22
CA ILE A 66 13.51 11.91 26.41
C ILE A 66 13.22 13.40 26.39
N ARG A 67 12.25 13.84 25.57
CA ARG A 67 11.78 15.23 25.59
C ARG A 67 11.29 15.68 26.97
N GLU A 68 10.63 14.77 27.68
CA GLU A 68 10.14 15.06 29.03
C GLU A 68 11.28 15.15 30.06
N VAL A 69 12.39 14.49 29.78
CA VAL A 69 13.63 14.60 30.60
C VAL A 69 14.36 15.91 30.32
N ILE A 70 14.48 16.31 29.04
CA ILE A 70 15.23 17.50 28.64
C ILE A 70 14.51 18.79 29.01
N ASN A 71 13.16 18.85 28.83
CA ASN A 71 12.38 20.05 29.04
C ASN A 71 12.51 20.66 30.45
N PRO A 72 12.44 19.88 31.56
CA PRO A 72 12.70 20.40 32.92
C PRO A 72 14.14 20.92 33.09
N LEU A 73 15.14 20.29 32.45
CA LEU A 73 16.51 20.72 32.52
C LEU A 73 16.68 22.12 31.91
N ILE A 74 16.02 22.41 30.80
CA ILE A 74 16.01 23.76 30.19
C ILE A 74 15.29 24.76 31.09
N LYS A 75 14.14 24.40 31.70
CA LYS A 75 13.28 25.31 32.46
C LYS A 75 13.83 25.65 33.86
N HIS A 76 14.53 24.72 34.50
CA HIS A 76 15.05 24.89 35.86
C HIS A 76 16.51 25.42 35.87
N ASN A 77 16.78 26.43 35.11
CA ASN A 77 18.06 27.03 34.75
C ASN A 77 18.90 27.57 35.93
N GLY A 78 18.40 27.56 37.17
CA GLY A 78 19.11 28.20 38.30
C GLY A 78 19.93 27.30 39.21
N ASN A 79 19.58 26.01 39.32
CA ASN A 79 20.19 25.13 40.34
C ASN A 79 21.04 23.98 39.78
N ILE A 80 20.85 23.59 38.52
CA ILE A 80 21.50 22.38 37.94
C ILE A 80 22.35 22.75 36.72
N LEU A 81 21.96 23.73 35.93
CA LEU A 81 22.65 24.16 34.71
C LEU A 81 23.23 25.56 34.89
N HIS A 82 24.47 25.75 34.50
CA HIS A 82 25.04 27.10 34.25
C HIS A 82 24.37 27.67 32.98
N ASN A 83 24.12 28.96 32.94
CA ASN A 83 23.47 29.65 31.78
C ASN A 83 24.17 29.33 30.44
N ASP A 84 25.46 29.07 30.46
CA ASP A 84 26.26 28.74 29.27
C ASP A 84 25.87 27.39 28.63
N MET A 85 25.18 26.49 29.36
CA MET A 85 24.77 25.17 28.86
C MET A 85 23.35 25.15 28.23
N THR A 86 22.57 26.21 28.41
CA THR A 86 21.19 26.27 27.89
C THR A 86 21.11 26.06 26.41
N PRO A 87 21.94 26.64 25.53
CA PRO A 87 21.85 26.39 24.09
C PRO A 87 22.10 24.94 23.72
N TYR A 88 22.99 24.25 24.41
CA TYR A 88 23.28 22.81 24.17
C TYR A 88 22.07 21.91 24.49
N TYR A 89 21.34 22.21 25.57
CA TYR A 89 20.14 21.44 25.91
C TYR A 89 18.95 21.81 25.01
N GLN A 90 18.90 23.02 24.47
CA GLN A 90 17.93 23.40 23.45
C GLN A 90 18.17 22.63 22.15
N ASP A 91 19.43 22.48 21.74
CA ASP A 91 19.81 21.70 20.57
C ASP A 91 19.43 20.21 20.74
N LEU A 92 19.68 19.62 21.92
CA LEU A 92 19.22 18.26 22.25
C LEU A 92 17.69 18.13 22.14
N TYR A 93 16.96 19.12 22.63
CA TYR A 93 15.50 19.14 22.52
C TYR A 93 15.05 19.16 21.06
N ASP A 94 15.65 20.01 20.24
CA ASP A 94 15.34 20.12 18.81
C ASP A 94 15.70 18.85 18.05
N HIS A 95 16.83 18.20 18.37
CA HIS A 95 17.19 16.90 17.81
C HIS A 95 16.19 15.80 18.19
N THR A 96 15.75 15.77 19.44
CA THR A 96 14.72 14.82 19.89
C THR A 96 13.40 15.02 19.16
N MET A 97 13.00 16.28 18.94
CA MET A 97 11.80 16.60 18.17
C MET A 97 11.92 16.13 16.73
N ARG A 98 13.07 16.37 16.08
CA ARG A 98 13.32 15.90 14.71
C ARG A 98 13.19 14.38 14.58
N VAL A 99 13.77 13.60 15.49
CA VAL A 99 13.63 12.14 15.47
C VAL A 99 12.19 11.71 15.66
N ALA A 100 11.45 12.35 16.58
CA ALA A 100 10.05 12.05 16.82
C ALA A 100 9.18 12.34 15.56
N ASP A 101 9.37 13.52 14.97
CA ASP A 101 8.64 13.94 13.77
C ASP A 101 8.97 13.04 12.57
N TRP A 102 10.24 12.68 12.38
CA TRP A 102 10.66 11.75 11.33
C TRP A 102 10.03 10.37 11.52
N THR A 103 10.08 9.85 12.76
CA THR A 103 9.45 8.57 13.10
C THR A 103 7.93 8.58 12.87
N ASP A 104 7.23 9.68 13.20
CA ASP A 104 5.80 9.82 12.95
C ASP A 104 5.51 9.91 11.45
N SER A 105 6.31 10.65 10.68
CA SER A 105 6.20 10.74 9.23
C SER A 105 6.37 9.37 8.56
N LEU A 106 7.39 8.60 8.94
CA LEU A 106 7.60 7.25 8.41
C LEU A 106 6.46 6.31 8.75
N ARG A 107 5.89 6.40 9.96
CA ARG A 107 4.73 5.59 10.36
C ARG A 107 3.50 5.89 9.50
N ASP A 108 3.28 7.15 9.17
CA ASP A 108 2.16 7.58 8.32
C ASP A 108 2.38 7.14 6.87
N LEU A 109 3.63 7.20 6.37
CA LEU A 109 4.00 6.66 5.06
C LEU A 109 3.80 5.14 4.98
N VAL A 110 4.19 4.37 6.01
CA VAL A 110 3.91 2.91 6.07
C VAL A 110 2.40 2.63 6.01
N THR A 111 1.59 3.45 6.66
CA THR A 111 0.13 3.30 6.62
C THR A 111 -0.40 3.57 5.22
N THR A 112 0.05 4.63 4.58
CA THR A 112 -0.30 4.98 3.20
C THR A 112 0.13 3.90 2.21
N LEU A 113 1.34 3.31 2.40
CA LEU A 113 1.83 2.19 1.59
C LEU A 113 0.90 0.97 1.70
N LEU A 114 0.46 0.61 2.90
CA LEU A 114 -0.47 -0.49 3.11
C LEU A 114 -1.83 -0.23 2.44
N GLU A 115 -2.38 0.97 2.56
CA GLU A 115 -3.65 1.38 1.92
C GLU A 115 -3.53 1.35 0.40
N THR A 116 -2.42 1.86 -0.13
CA THR A 116 -2.11 1.81 -1.57
C THR A 116 -2.00 0.38 -2.06
N ASN A 117 -1.32 -0.50 -1.32
CA ASN A 117 -1.22 -1.92 -1.66
C ASN A 117 -2.59 -2.60 -1.73
N LEU A 118 -3.48 -2.34 -0.77
CA LEU A 118 -4.86 -2.85 -0.79
C LEU A 118 -5.64 -2.33 -2.01
N THR A 119 -5.48 -1.06 -2.35
CA THR A 119 -6.11 -0.44 -3.53
C THR A 119 -5.64 -1.11 -4.83
N ILE A 120 -4.33 -1.36 -4.97
CA ILE A 120 -3.78 -2.03 -6.14
C ILE A 120 -4.30 -3.48 -6.23
N GLN A 121 -4.36 -4.20 -5.11
CA GLN A 121 -4.95 -5.55 -5.06
C GLN A 121 -6.43 -5.54 -5.48
N GLY A 122 -7.21 -4.59 -4.96
CA GLY A 122 -8.62 -4.40 -5.32
C GLY A 122 -8.81 -4.13 -6.82
N ASN A 123 -8.00 -3.26 -7.39
CA ASN A 123 -8.02 -2.97 -8.83
C ASN A 123 -7.68 -4.20 -9.68
N ARG A 124 -6.69 -5.00 -9.25
CA ARG A 124 -6.33 -6.27 -9.92
C ARG A 124 -7.47 -7.29 -9.86
N LEU A 125 -8.11 -7.44 -8.70
CA LEU A 125 -9.28 -8.32 -8.57
C LEU A 125 -10.43 -7.86 -9.47
N ASN A 126 -10.71 -6.55 -9.53
CA ASN A 126 -11.72 -5.99 -10.42
C ASN A 126 -11.41 -6.28 -11.89
N GLN A 127 -10.15 -6.20 -12.29
CA GLN A 127 -9.73 -6.51 -13.66
C GLN A 127 -9.92 -8.00 -13.96
N ILE A 128 -9.52 -8.89 -13.06
CA ILE A 128 -9.77 -10.34 -13.21
C ILE A 128 -11.28 -10.62 -13.31
N MET A 129 -12.10 -10.00 -12.46
CA MET A 129 -13.56 -10.16 -12.50
C MET A 129 -14.15 -9.68 -13.82
N LYS A 130 -13.70 -8.55 -14.37
CA LYS A 130 -14.10 -8.07 -15.70
C LYS A 130 -13.76 -9.10 -16.78
N GLN A 131 -12.54 -9.64 -16.77
CA GLN A 131 -12.11 -10.65 -17.74
C GLN A 131 -12.95 -11.92 -17.64
N VAL A 132 -13.13 -12.47 -16.43
CA VAL A 132 -13.94 -13.68 -16.22
C VAL A 132 -15.38 -13.46 -16.67
N THR A 133 -15.99 -12.33 -16.30
CA THR A 133 -17.36 -12.00 -16.68
C THR A 133 -17.50 -11.84 -18.20
N SER A 134 -16.52 -11.20 -18.85
CA SER A 134 -16.52 -11.02 -20.30
C SER A 134 -16.45 -12.35 -21.03
N TRP A 135 -15.55 -13.25 -20.63
CA TRP A 135 -15.47 -14.58 -21.21
C TRP A 135 -16.70 -15.42 -20.94
N ALA A 136 -17.27 -15.36 -19.72
CA ALA A 136 -18.51 -16.03 -19.40
C ALA A 136 -19.67 -15.56 -20.29
N ALA A 137 -19.79 -14.25 -20.53
CA ALA A 137 -20.82 -13.68 -21.41
C ALA A 137 -20.64 -14.14 -22.87
N ILE A 138 -19.40 -14.15 -23.39
CA ILE A 138 -19.10 -14.59 -24.76
C ILE A 138 -19.44 -16.08 -24.94
N ILE A 139 -19.18 -16.93 -23.93
CA ILE A 139 -19.49 -18.37 -23.98
C ILE A 139 -21.01 -18.63 -23.78
N ALA A 140 -21.67 -17.82 -22.97
CA ALA A 140 -23.11 -17.98 -22.70
C ALA A 140 -23.97 -17.75 -23.94
N VAL A 141 -23.57 -16.86 -24.87
CA VAL A 141 -24.32 -16.55 -26.08
C VAL A 141 -24.48 -17.76 -27.01
N PRO A 142 -23.40 -18.44 -27.45
CA PRO A 142 -23.53 -19.69 -28.21
C PRO A 142 -24.40 -20.72 -27.49
N THR A 143 -24.16 -20.91 -26.17
CA THR A 143 -24.92 -21.88 -25.37
C THR A 143 -26.39 -21.59 -25.34
N ALA A 144 -26.78 -20.33 -25.16
CA ALA A 144 -28.20 -19.92 -25.16
C ALA A 144 -28.85 -20.12 -26.56
N ILE A 145 -28.13 -19.75 -27.62
CA ILE A 145 -28.63 -19.89 -29.00
C ILE A 145 -28.78 -21.37 -29.36
N THR A 146 -27.73 -22.18 -29.13
CA THR A 146 -27.78 -23.62 -29.41
C THR A 146 -28.84 -24.32 -28.55
N GLY A 147 -29.01 -23.93 -27.29
CA GLY A 147 -30.08 -24.44 -26.42
C GLY A 147 -31.46 -24.10 -26.92
N PHE A 148 -31.68 -22.88 -27.40
CA PHE A 148 -32.96 -22.47 -27.99
C PHE A 148 -33.27 -23.24 -29.28
N TYR A 149 -32.32 -23.31 -30.19
CA TYR A 149 -32.47 -24.05 -31.45
C TYR A 149 -32.47 -25.57 -31.28
N GLY A 150 -31.94 -26.07 -30.16
CA GLY A 150 -31.98 -27.51 -29.80
C GLY A 150 -33.27 -27.96 -29.12
N GLN A 151 -34.25 -27.07 -28.92
CA GLN A 151 -35.58 -27.43 -28.43
C GLN A 151 -36.31 -28.20 -29.53
N ASN A 152 -36.90 -29.35 -29.18
CA ASN A 152 -37.69 -30.16 -30.09
C ASN A 152 -39.13 -29.62 -30.28
N ILE A 153 -39.29 -28.30 -30.38
CA ILE A 153 -40.54 -27.58 -30.60
C ILE A 153 -40.43 -26.82 -31.94
N PRO A 154 -41.51 -26.80 -32.76
CA PRO A 154 -41.48 -26.04 -34.00
C PRO A 154 -41.27 -24.55 -33.77
N TYR A 155 -40.25 -23.96 -34.42
CA TYR A 155 -39.96 -22.53 -34.47
C TYR A 155 -39.72 -22.11 -35.93
N PRO A 156 -39.74 -20.82 -36.26
CA PRO A 156 -39.46 -20.39 -37.65
C PRO A 156 -38.08 -20.85 -38.11
N GLY A 157 -38.00 -21.63 -39.19
CA GLY A 157 -36.76 -22.24 -39.68
C GLY A 157 -36.46 -23.63 -39.14
N PHE A 158 -37.36 -24.25 -38.35
CA PHE A 158 -37.21 -25.63 -37.88
C PHE A 158 -37.24 -26.59 -39.08
N ASN A 159 -36.26 -27.50 -39.17
CA ASN A 159 -35.98 -28.38 -40.29
C ASN A 159 -35.61 -27.71 -41.63
N GLU A 160 -35.34 -26.40 -41.64
CA GLU A 160 -34.94 -25.66 -42.82
C GLU A 160 -33.45 -25.30 -42.81
N VAL A 161 -32.77 -25.37 -43.95
CA VAL A 161 -31.34 -25.08 -44.07
C VAL A 161 -31.03 -23.61 -43.72
N TRP A 162 -31.93 -22.69 -44.01
CA TRP A 162 -31.76 -21.30 -43.66
C TRP A 162 -31.74 -21.05 -42.16
N GLY A 163 -32.49 -21.83 -41.35
CA GLY A 163 -32.49 -21.76 -39.89
C GLY A 163 -31.11 -22.06 -39.31
N PHE A 164 -30.37 -23.01 -39.88
CA PHE A 164 -28.99 -23.30 -39.52
C PHE A 164 -28.06 -22.09 -39.77
N TRP A 165 -28.15 -21.48 -40.94
CA TRP A 165 -27.30 -20.32 -41.26
C TRP A 165 -27.63 -19.10 -40.43
N VAL A 166 -28.89 -18.85 -40.10
CA VAL A 166 -29.33 -17.77 -39.21
C VAL A 166 -28.77 -17.98 -37.79
N SER A 167 -28.93 -19.18 -37.24
CA SER A 167 -28.42 -19.48 -35.89
C SER A 167 -26.90 -19.38 -35.80
N THR A 168 -26.19 -19.90 -36.82
CA THR A 168 -24.73 -19.83 -36.90
C THR A 168 -24.24 -18.38 -37.05
N GLY A 169 -24.91 -17.61 -37.92
CA GLY A 169 -24.64 -16.18 -38.10
C GLY A 169 -24.88 -15.37 -36.82
N ALA A 170 -25.94 -15.68 -36.08
CA ALA A 170 -26.24 -15.05 -34.82
C ALA A 170 -25.18 -15.37 -33.75
N ILE A 171 -24.72 -16.62 -33.66
CA ILE A 171 -23.65 -17.02 -32.74
C ILE A 171 -22.39 -16.21 -33.00
N PHE A 172 -21.86 -16.24 -34.21
CA PHE A 172 -20.62 -15.54 -34.54
C PHE A 172 -20.77 -14.01 -34.50
N GLY A 173 -21.91 -13.48 -34.94
CA GLY A 173 -22.21 -12.04 -34.95
C GLY A 173 -22.28 -11.46 -33.53
N ILE A 174 -23.08 -12.08 -32.65
CA ILE A 174 -23.28 -11.57 -31.29
C ILE A 174 -22.02 -11.81 -30.45
N SER A 175 -21.41 -13.00 -30.53
CA SER A 175 -20.16 -13.28 -29.80
C SER A 175 -18.99 -12.37 -30.26
N GLY A 176 -18.89 -12.16 -31.56
CA GLY A 176 -17.89 -11.26 -32.13
C GLY A 176 -18.12 -9.79 -31.73
N LEU A 177 -19.36 -9.34 -31.71
CA LEU A 177 -19.74 -8.01 -31.23
C LEU A 177 -19.37 -7.83 -29.75
N LEU A 178 -19.73 -8.82 -28.90
CA LEU A 178 -19.38 -8.78 -27.47
C LEU A 178 -17.87 -8.75 -27.26
N PHE A 179 -17.13 -9.60 -27.96
CA PHE A 179 -15.67 -9.60 -27.90
C PHE A 179 -15.09 -8.24 -28.29
N TRP A 180 -15.57 -7.65 -29.39
CA TRP A 180 -15.13 -6.34 -29.84
C TRP A 180 -15.45 -5.24 -28.81
N VAL A 181 -16.66 -5.24 -28.23
CA VAL A 181 -17.07 -4.27 -27.20
C VAL A 181 -16.23 -4.41 -25.95
N PHE A 182 -16.02 -5.63 -25.45
CA PHE A 182 -15.23 -5.86 -24.23
C PHE A 182 -13.76 -5.51 -24.44
N LYS A 183 -13.18 -5.85 -25.61
CA LYS A 183 -11.81 -5.45 -25.96
C LYS A 183 -11.67 -3.92 -26.05
N ARG A 184 -12.66 -3.22 -26.62
CA ARG A 184 -12.64 -1.75 -26.70
C ARG A 184 -12.78 -1.07 -25.34
N ARG A 185 -13.33 -1.77 -24.35
CA ARG A 185 -13.49 -1.27 -22.97
C ARG A 185 -12.40 -1.71 -22.02
N ASP A 186 -11.32 -2.33 -22.52
CA ASP A 186 -10.22 -2.89 -21.72
C ASP A 186 -10.71 -3.87 -20.63
N TRP A 187 -11.69 -4.70 -20.99
CA TRP A 187 -12.20 -5.77 -20.13
C TRP A 187 -11.54 -7.13 -20.47
N LEU A 188 -10.91 -7.24 -21.64
CA LEU A 188 -10.21 -8.42 -22.15
C LEU A 188 -8.76 -8.09 -22.50
#